data_02cbc6c42d7b0f6733fc230f3158a7fc
#
_entry.id   02cbc6c42d7b0f6733fc230f3158a7fc
#
_cell.length_a   1.000
_cell.length_b   1.000
_cell.length_c   1.000
_cell.angle_alpha   90.00
_cell.angle_beta   90.00
_cell.angle_gamma   90.00
#
_symmetry.space_group_name_H-M   'P 1'
#
loop_
_entity.id
_entity.type
_entity.pdbx_description
1 polymer ?
#
loop_
_entity_poly.entity_id
_entity_poly.type
_entity_poly.pdbx_seq_one_letter_code
_entity_poly.pdbx_strand_id
1 'polypeptide(L)'
;MLNIESVNHVGIRIRDKNVSVPFYQVLGFEFLTDAGFEDGHPIIMKHPGGVVINLLGPATVTDGMNILMDVQEKYPGITHVALTVGSLEAAKRYVEEHDIPITGSFSFKGMSAIFIRDPDRNVIELDAFDDSNSDDPHGYSHHP
;
A
#
# COMPACT_ATOMS: atom_id res chain seq x y z
N MET A 1 7.35 19.72 -21.26
CA MET A 1 7.24 18.67 -20.23
C MET A 1 6.17 17.66 -20.61
N LEU A 2 6.25 16.47 -20.07
CA LEU A 2 5.20 15.48 -20.26
C LEU A 2 3.99 15.85 -19.38
N ASN A 3 2.81 15.86 -19.96
CA ASN A 3 1.57 16.17 -19.24
C ASN A 3 1.00 14.88 -18.62
N ILE A 4 1.35 14.62 -17.37
CA ILE A 4 0.84 13.46 -16.61
C ILE A 4 -0.43 13.90 -15.89
N GLU A 5 -1.53 13.18 -16.11
CA GLU A 5 -2.84 13.54 -15.55
C GLU A 5 -3.14 12.87 -14.21
N SER A 6 -2.67 11.65 -14.00
CA SER A 6 -2.96 10.90 -12.77
C SER A 6 -2.09 9.66 -12.65
N VAL A 7 -2.13 9.04 -11.48
CA VAL A 7 -1.67 7.66 -11.30
C VAL A 7 -2.83 6.75 -11.70
N ASN A 8 -2.63 5.88 -12.68
CA ASN A 8 -3.66 4.95 -13.11
C ASN A 8 -3.80 3.77 -12.13
N HIS A 9 -2.68 3.15 -11.80
CA HIS A 9 -2.67 2.03 -10.87
C HIS A 9 -1.26 1.83 -10.29
N VAL A 10 -1.20 1.01 -9.25
CA VAL A 10 0.06 0.53 -8.67
C VAL A 10 0.13 -0.97 -8.92
N GLY A 11 1.24 -1.45 -9.47
CA GLY A 11 1.48 -2.87 -9.69
C GLY A 11 2.18 -3.48 -8.49
N ILE A 12 1.62 -4.58 -7.98
CA ILE A 12 2.14 -5.27 -6.79
C ILE A 12 2.34 -6.74 -7.14
N ARG A 13 3.57 -7.23 -7.03
CA ARG A 13 3.86 -8.65 -7.25
C ARG A 13 3.42 -9.44 -6.03
N ILE A 14 2.65 -10.51 -6.25
CA ILE A 14 2.18 -11.38 -5.18
C ILE A 14 2.49 -12.83 -5.51
N ARG A 15 2.53 -13.66 -4.49
CA ARG A 15 2.78 -15.09 -4.61
C ARG A 15 1.51 -15.88 -4.93
N ASP A 16 0.45 -15.64 -4.18
CA ASP A 16 -0.78 -16.45 -4.18
C ASP A 16 -2.02 -15.56 -4.11
N LYS A 17 -2.80 -15.58 -5.20
CA LYS A 17 -4.02 -14.77 -5.27
C LYS A 17 -5.05 -15.16 -4.21
N ASN A 18 -5.09 -16.43 -3.82
CA ASN A 18 -6.06 -16.92 -2.83
C ASN A 18 -5.76 -16.40 -1.42
N VAL A 19 -4.56 -15.87 -1.18
CA VAL A 19 -4.16 -15.24 0.07
C VAL A 19 -4.24 -13.72 -0.04
N SER A 20 -3.77 -13.16 -1.13
CA SER A 20 -3.63 -11.71 -1.28
C SER A 20 -4.94 -11.01 -1.66
N VAL A 21 -5.78 -11.62 -2.51
CA VAL A 21 -7.08 -11.02 -2.83
C VAL A 21 -7.92 -10.81 -1.58
N PRO A 22 -8.10 -11.82 -0.69
CA PRO A 22 -8.84 -11.58 0.56
C PRO A 22 -8.21 -10.51 1.45
N PHE A 23 -6.88 -10.43 1.51
CA PHE A 23 -6.21 -9.38 2.28
C PHE A 23 -6.60 -7.99 1.79
N TYR A 24 -6.52 -7.75 0.50
CA TYR A 24 -6.87 -6.43 -0.05
C TYR A 24 -8.38 -6.16 0.04
N GLN A 25 -9.21 -7.18 0.01
CA GLN A 25 -10.65 -7.02 0.27
C GLN A 25 -10.91 -6.56 1.70
N VAL A 26 -10.16 -7.05 2.67
CA VAL A 26 -10.24 -6.55 4.05
C VAL A 26 -9.93 -5.06 4.12
N LEU A 27 -8.97 -4.59 3.32
CA LEU A 27 -8.65 -3.15 3.25
C LEU A 27 -9.70 -2.33 2.50
N GLY A 28 -10.73 -2.97 1.92
CA GLY A 28 -11.80 -2.30 1.22
C GLY A 28 -11.69 -2.31 -0.30
N PHE A 29 -10.71 -3.00 -0.86
CA PHE A 29 -10.59 -3.13 -2.31
C PHE A 29 -11.62 -4.13 -2.84
N GLU A 30 -12.25 -3.78 -3.94
CA GLU A 30 -13.18 -4.64 -4.65
C GLU A 30 -12.46 -5.37 -5.78
N PHE A 31 -12.71 -6.66 -5.89
CA PHE A 31 -12.21 -7.47 -7.00
C PHE A 31 -12.97 -7.09 -8.27
N LEU A 32 -12.27 -6.66 -9.31
CA LEU A 32 -12.89 -6.33 -10.58
C LEU A 32 -12.75 -7.45 -11.60
N THR A 33 -11.53 -7.94 -11.81
CA THR A 33 -11.30 -8.99 -12.80
C THR A 33 -9.97 -9.69 -12.55
N ASP A 34 -9.90 -10.93 -12.97
CA ASP A 34 -8.66 -11.71 -13.12
C ASP A 34 -8.43 -11.89 -14.63
N ALA A 35 -7.47 -11.18 -15.18
CA ALA A 35 -7.15 -11.24 -16.60
C ALA A 35 -6.26 -12.41 -16.98
N GLY A 36 -5.90 -13.25 -16.02
CA GLY A 36 -5.01 -14.41 -16.24
C GLY A 36 -3.78 -14.35 -15.35
N PHE A 37 -3.98 -14.34 -14.04
CA PHE A 37 -2.92 -14.23 -13.05
C PHE A 37 -1.82 -15.27 -13.25
N GLU A 38 -2.22 -16.53 -13.51
CA GLU A 38 -1.28 -17.64 -13.71
C GLU A 38 -0.45 -17.49 -14.99
N ASP A 39 -0.93 -16.69 -15.94
CA ASP A 39 -0.25 -16.43 -17.21
C ASP A 39 0.49 -15.07 -17.19
N GLY A 40 0.60 -14.45 -16.04
CA GLY A 40 1.31 -13.18 -15.88
C GLY A 40 0.48 -11.94 -16.13
N HIS A 41 -0.84 -12.07 -16.29
CA HIS A 41 -1.76 -10.94 -16.42
C HIS A 41 -2.28 -10.50 -15.06
N PRO A 42 -2.67 -9.23 -14.90
CA PRO A 42 -3.05 -8.72 -13.58
C PRO A 42 -4.42 -9.16 -13.10
N ILE A 43 -4.55 -9.27 -11.79
CA ILE A 43 -5.82 -9.14 -11.10
C ILE A 43 -6.00 -7.66 -10.78
N ILE A 44 -7.12 -7.09 -11.17
CA ILE A 44 -7.39 -5.68 -10.96
C ILE A 44 -8.37 -5.53 -9.80
N MET A 45 -7.98 -4.72 -8.82
CA MET A 45 -8.81 -4.40 -7.66
C MET A 45 -8.90 -2.89 -7.50
N LYS A 46 -10.05 -2.41 -7.05
CA LYS A 46 -10.29 -0.97 -6.91
C LYS A 46 -10.92 -0.66 -5.56
N HIS A 47 -10.37 0.33 -4.87
CA HIS A 47 -10.95 0.87 -3.65
C HIS A 47 -12.01 1.93 -4.01
N PRO A 48 -13.13 2.02 -3.26
CA PRO A 48 -14.11 3.09 -3.48
C PRO A 48 -13.53 4.50 -3.41
N GLY A 49 -12.40 4.68 -2.71
CA GLY A 49 -11.66 5.94 -2.67
C GLY A 49 -10.92 6.29 -3.96
N GLY A 50 -10.93 5.40 -4.95
CA GLY A 50 -10.36 5.66 -6.27
C GLY A 50 -9.02 4.97 -6.55
N VAL A 51 -8.38 4.41 -5.55
CA VAL A 51 -7.09 3.72 -5.74
C VAL A 51 -7.31 2.40 -6.48
N VAL A 52 -6.50 2.18 -7.52
CA VAL A 52 -6.49 0.93 -8.28
C VAL A 52 -5.16 0.22 -8.08
N ILE A 53 -5.22 -1.06 -7.78
CA ILE A 53 -4.04 -1.91 -7.72
C ILE A 53 -4.16 -3.03 -8.75
N ASN A 54 -3.03 -3.38 -9.34
CA ASN A 54 -2.89 -4.54 -10.21
C ASN A 54 -2.00 -5.56 -9.49
N LEU A 55 -2.59 -6.68 -9.10
CA LEU A 55 -1.83 -7.75 -8.48
C LEU A 55 -1.21 -8.59 -9.58
N LEU A 56 0.10 -8.64 -9.60
CA LEU A 56 0.88 -9.31 -10.62
C LEU A 56 1.45 -10.60 -10.06
N GLY A 57 1.50 -11.59 -10.88
CA GLY A 57 2.08 -12.81 -10.42
C GLY A 57 2.20 -13.88 -11.47
N PRO A 58 2.38 -15.09 -10.94
CA PRO A 58 2.80 -15.35 -9.54
C PRO A 58 4.28 -15.05 -9.33
N ALA A 59 4.64 -14.67 -8.11
CA ALA A 59 6.04 -14.48 -7.74
C ALA A 59 6.78 -15.82 -7.82
N THR A 60 8.03 -15.78 -8.30
CA THR A 60 8.85 -16.98 -8.43
C THR A 60 9.81 -17.16 -7.24
N VAL A 61 10.06 -16.10 -6.47
CA VAL A 61 10.82 -16.15 -5.22
C VAL A 61 9.81 -16.00 -4.08
N THR A 62 9.75 -16.99 -3.21
CA THR A 62 8.71 -17.08 -2.17
C THR A 62 9.33 -17.32 -0.79
N ASP A 63 10.47 -16.70 -0.53
CA ASP A 63 11.20 -16.84 0.74
C ASP A 63 10.61 -15.97 1.86
N GLY A 64 9.55 -15.23 1.60
CA GLY A 64 8.92 -14.39 2.59
C GLY A 64 9.65 -13.09 2.88
N MET A 65 10.56 -12.67 2.02
CA MET A 65 11.33 -11.45 2.20
C MET A 65 10.97 -10.38 1.20
N ASN A 66 10.95 -9.12 1.66
CA ASN A 66 10.92 -7.96 0.78
C ASN A 66 12.36 -7.50 0.56
N ILE A 67 12.87 -7.67 -0.65
CA ILE A 67 14.27 -7.37 -0.95
C ILE A 67 14.61 -5.89 -0.79
N LEU A 68 13.63 -4.99 -0.92
CA LEU A 68 13.87 -3.55 -0.77
C LEU A 68 13.90 -3.14 0.71
N MET A 69 13.17 -3.84 1.60
CA MET A 69 12.97 -3.38 2.96
C MET A 69 13.47 -4.33 4.03
N ASP A 70 13.68 -5.62 3.71
CA ASP A 70 13.96 -6.64 4.72
C ASP A 70 15.42 -7.12 4.73
N VAL A 71 16.23 -6.63 3.81
CA VAL A 71 17.65 -7.00 3.74
C VAL A 71 18.54 -5.83 4.15
N GLN A 72 19.75 -6.13 4.55
CA GLN A 72 20.69 -5.10 4.98
C GLN A 72 21.10 -4.20 3.81
N GLU A 73 21.29 -4.75 2.63
CA GLU A 73 21.59 -4.00 1.41
C GLU A 73 20.39 -3.11 1.05
N LYS A 74 20.67 -1.93 0.53
CA LYS A 74 19.64 -0.97 0.13
C LYS A 74 19.62 -0.88 -1.39
N TYR A 75 18.72 -1.62 -2.00
CA TYR A 75 18.51 -1.61 -3.45
C TYR A 75 17.57 -0.48 -3.84
N PRO A 76 17.80 0.16 -5.00
CA PRO A 76 16.86 1.17 -5.48
C PRO A 76 15.53 0.53 -5.92
N GLY A 77 14.43 1.23 -5.70
CA GLY A 77 13.11 0.75 -6.12
C GLY A 77 11.99 1.48 -5.41
N ILE A 78 10.77 1.17 -5.80
CA ILE A 78 9.57 1.67 -5.14
C ILE A 78 9.35 0.81 -3.89
N THR A 79 9.48 1.41 -2.72
CA THR A 79 9.47 0.67 -1.45
C THR A 79 8.08 0.45 -0.87
N HIS A 80 7.14 1.33 -1.16
CA HIS A 80 5.81 1.26 -0.57
C HIS A 80 4.82 2.12 -1.34
N VAL A 81 3.54 1.93 -1.03
CA VAL A 81 2.46 2.83 -1.41
C VAL A 81 1.91 3.44 -0.13
N ALA A 82 1.64 4.75 -0.16
CA ALA A 82 1.03 5.45 0.96
C ALA A 82 -0.42 5.78 0.61
N LEU A 83 -1.33 5.40 1.48
CA LEU A 83 -2.76 5.60 1.34
C LEU A 83 -3.23 6.50 2.48
N THR A 84 -3.94 7.55 2.16
CA THR A 84 -4.45 8.48 3.17
C THR A 84 -5.80 8.00 3.69
N VAL A 85 -5.92 7.96 5.01
CA VAL A 85 -7.15 7.62 5.73
C VAL A 85 -7.67 8.84 6.48
N GLY A 86 -8.97 8.85 6.78
CA GLY A 86 -9.58 9.97 7.47
C GLY A 86 -9.21 10.07 8.95
N SER A 87 -8.97 8.92 9.59
CA SER A 87 -8.61 8.85 11.01
C SER A 87 -7.59 7.75 11.22
N LEU A 88 -6.42 8.11 11.70
CA LEU A 88 -5.37 7.13 11.98
C LEU A 88 -5.76 6.22 13.13
N GLU A 89 -6.42 6.76 14.16
CA GLU A 89 -6.87 5.94 15.29
C GLU A 89 -7.90 4.89 14.86
N ALA A 90 -8.82 5.27 13.97
CA ALA A 90 -9.78 4.31 13.42
C ALA A 90 -9.08 3.25 12.57
N ALA A 91 -8.08 3.65 11.78
CA ALA A 91 -7.29 2.71 10.97
C ALA A 91 -6.52 1.72 11.84
N LYS A 92 -5.89 2.21 12.93
CA LYS A 92 -5.20 1.34 13.89
C LYS A 92 -6.12 0.29 14.47
N ARG A 93 -7.29 0.71 14.94
CA ARG A 93 -8.28 -0.23 15.49
C ARG A 93 -8.72 -1.24 14.45
N TYR A 94 -8.97 -0.78 13.23
CA TYR A 94 -9.44 -1.65 12.16
C TYR A 94 -8.43 -2.75 11.83
N VAL A 95 -7.15 -2.39 11.63
CA VAL A 95 -6.13 -3.39 11.30
C VAL A 95 -5.88 -4.35 12.46
N GLU A 96 -5.93 -3.87 13.70
CA GLU A 96 -5.80 -4.73 14.87
C GLU A 96 -6.96 -5.71 14.98
N GLU A 97 -8.18 -5.27 14.74
CA GLU A 97 -9.38 -6.12 14.76
C GLU A 97 -9.35 -7.21 13.68
N HIS A 98 -8.63 -6.97 12.61
CA HIS A 98 -8.49 -7.91 11.50
C HIS A 98 -7.15 -8.67 11.53
N ASP A 99 -6.47 -8.65 12.67
CA ASP A 99 -5.21 -9.37 12.89
C ASP A 99 -4.11 -8.99 11.89
N ILE A 100 -4.09 -7.72 11.47
CA ILE A 100 -3.04 -7.19 10.63
C ILE A 100 -2.04 -6.44 11.52
N PRO A 101 -0.80 -6.94 11.66
CA PRO A 101 0.18 -6.27 12.53
C PRO A 101 0.59 -4.91 12.01
N ILE A 102 0.74 -3.96 12.94
CA ILE A 102 1.37 -2.67 12.66
C ILE A 102 2.88 -2.90 12.79
N THR A 103 3.61 -2.68 11.71
CA THR A 103 5.04 -2.97 11.64
C THR A 103 5.92 -1.75 11.87
N GLY A 104 5.34 -0.57 11.89
CA GLY A 104 6.05 0.68 12.16
C GLY A 104 5.11 1.84 12.27
N SER A 105 5.63 2.98 12.74
CA SER A 105 4.88 4.21 12.84
C SER A 105 5.82 5.40 12.65
N PHE A 106 5.22 6.54 12.31
CA PHE A 106 5.99 7.72 11.97
C PHE A 106 5.10 8.95 12.12
N SER A 107 5.69 10.05 12.58
CA SER A 107 4.99 11.32 12.67
C SER A 107 5.91 12.44 12.21
N PHE A 108 5.38 13.35 11.43
CA PHE A 108 6.14 14.47 10.90
C PHE A 108 5.19 15.62 10.54
N LYS A 109 5.35 16.75 11.21
CA LYS A 109 4.66 18.02 10.87
C LYS A 109 3.19 17.90 10.52
N GLY A 110 2.39 17.38 11.44
CA GLY A 110 0.94 17.29 11.24
C GLY A 110 0.50 16.09 10.42
N MET A 111 1.44 15.24 10.01
CA MET A 111 1.13 13.95 9.40
C MET A 111 1.56 12.84 10.36
N SER A 112 0.71 11.83 10.50
CA SER A 112 1.04 10.61 11.23
C SER A 112 0.73 9.40 10.36
N ALA A 113 1.55 8.37 10.48
CA ALA A 113 1.41 7.18 9.66
C ALA A 113 1.69 5.92 10.46
N ILE A 114 1.07 4.83 10.02
CA ILE A 114 1.43 3.48 10.41
C ILE A 114 1.79 2.69 9.17
N PHE A 115 2.57 1.64 9.35
CA PHE A 115 2.96 0.73 8.29
C PHE A 115 2.41 -0.64 8.57
N ILE A 116 1.89 -1.28 7.53
CA ILE A 116 1.45 -2.68 7.55
C ILE A 116 2.10 -3.40 6.37
N ARG A 117 2.01 -4.71 6.38
CA ARG A 117 2.53 -5.55 5.29
C ARG A 117 1.42 -6.40 4.72
N ASP A 118 1.42 -6.54 3.39
CA ASP A 118 0.56 -7.53 2.76
C ASP A 118 1.13 -8.95 2.97
N PRO A 119 0.45 -10.01 2.52
CA PRO A 119 0.95 -11.39 2.72
C PRO A 119 2.32 -11.69 2.14
N ASP A 120 2.77 -10.91 1.16
CA ASP A 120 4.11 -11.04 0.57
C ASP A 120 5.09 -10.00 1.10
N ARG A 121 4.75 -9.35 2.22
CA ARG A 121 5.54 -8.32 2.90
C ARG A 121 5.71 -7.04 2.09
N ASN A 122 4.88 -6.81 1.09
CA ASN A 122 4.82 -5.50 0.45
C ASN A 122 4.37 -4.45 1.46
N VAL A 123 5.05 -3.31 1.48
CA VAL A 123 4.82 -2.28 2.50
C VAL A 123 3.68 -1.38 2.08
N ILE A 124 2.75 -1.17 2.99
CA ILE A 124 1.65 -0.23 2.85
C ILE A 124 1.72 0.76 4.01
N GLU A 125 1.81 2.03 3.67
CA GLU A 125 1.71 3.12 4.63
C GLU A 125 0.27 3.61 4.67
N LEU A 126 -0.28 3.77 5.88
CA LEU A 126 -1.58 4.42 6.09
C LEU A 126 -1.30 5.72 6.82
N ASP A 127 -1.62 6.85 6.21
CA ASP A 127 -1.34 8.15 6.80
C ASP A 127 -2.60 8.99 6.99
N ALA A 128 -2.51 9.93 7.91
CA ALA A 128 -3.56 10.91 8.16
C ALA A 128 -2.93 12.25 8.46
N PHE A 129 -3.61 13.30 8.04
CA PHE A 129 -3.17 14.68 8.23
C PHE A 129 -4.06 15.36 9.24
N ASP A 130 -3.50 16.17 10.13
CA ASP A 130 -4.32 16.97 11.01
C ASP A 130 -4.70 18.29 10.32
N ASP A 131 -5.72 18.97 10.89
CA ASP A 131 -6.28 20.17 10.28
C ASP A 131 -5.31 21.34 10.22
N SER A 132 -4.29 21.34 11.09
CA SER A 132 -3.30 22.41 11.13
C SER A 132 -2.34 22.39 9.95
N ASN A 133 -2.36 21.32 9.16
CA ASN A 133 -1.46 21.13 8.03
C ASN A 133 -2.20 21.07 6.69
N SER A 134 -3.35 21.70 6.60
CA SER A 134 -4.24 21.61 5.45
C SER A 134 -3.65 22.17 4.15
N ASP A 135 -2.67 23.06 4.25
CA ASP A 135 -2.05 23.68 3.08
C ASP A 135 -0.93 22.83 2.46
N ASP A 136 -0.54 21.78 3.13
CA ASP A 136 0.49 20.86 2.65
C ASP A 136 -0.03 19.42 2.67
N PRO A 137 -0.63 18.98 1.56
CA PRO A 137 -1.23 17.64 1.51
C PRO A 137 -0.23 16.50 1.65
N HIS A 138 1.06 16.80 1.58
CA HIS A 138 2.11 15.78 1.74
C HIS A 138 2.70 15.73 3.14
N GLY A 139 2.27 16.60 4.04
CA GLY A 139 2.80 16.64 5.40
C GLY A 139 4.20 17.22 5.50
N TYR A 140 4.78 17.64 4.40
CA TYR A 140 6.10 18.24 4.35
C TYR A 140 5.93 19.71 4.05
N SER A 141 6.14 20.54 5.04
CA SER A 141 6.03 21.95 4.82
C SER A 141 7.18 22.39 3.96
N HIS A 142 7.39 22.33 2.88
CA HIS A 142 8.36 22.80 1.89
C HIS A 142 9.41 23.77 2.41
N HIS A 143 9.82 23.62 3.61
CA HIS A 143 10.79 24.50 4.17
C HIS A 143 12.11 23.82 4.22
N PRO A 144 13.11 24.54 3.88
CA PRO A 144 14.44 24.01 4.07
C PRO A 144 14.70 23.71 5.51
#